data_017322fac32b1a0df2f32ae01e6dd38d
#
_entry.id   017322fac32b1a0df2f32ae01e6dd38d
#
_cell.length_a   1.000
_cell.length_b   1.000
_cell.length_c   1.000
_cell.angle_alpha   90.00
_cell.angle_beta   90.00
_cell.angle_gamma   90.00
#
_symmetry.space_group_name_H-M   'P 1'
#
loop_
_entity.id
_entity.type
_entity.pdbx_description
1 polymer ?
#
loop_
_entity_poly.entity_id
_entity_poly.type
_entity_poly.pdbx_seq_one_letter_code
_entity_poly.pdbx_strand_id
1 'polypeptide(L)'
;MFIQTEETPNPATLKFIPGKDVTGEVGKTFYFKNQEEASSSPLAQALFDIDGVIGVFYGYDFLTITIENTEWQNIKPSILSIIMNHYLAESPIFIDDFNQDDNSETLDPLSEKIKDIISTHIRPAVAQDGGDIVFENFKDGSVYVRMKGSCDGCPSSTMTLKNGVENLLKHYIPEVQGVSI
;
A
#
# COMPACT_ATOMS: atom_id res chain seq x y z
N MET A 1 -10.96 -22.36 2.90
CA MET A 1 -10.39 -21.14 2.32
C MET A 1 -8.89 -21.34 2.18
N PHE A 2 -8.34 -21.06 1.02
CA PHE A 2 -6.88 -21.13 0.78
C PHE A 2 -6.35 -19.70 0.64
N ILE A 3 -5.30 -19.36 1.41
CA ILE A 3 -4.65 -18.05 1.34
C ILE A 3 -3.29 -18.25 0.69
N GLN A 4 -3.12 -17.69 -0.49
CA GLN A 4 -1.82 -17.69 -1.18
C GLN A 4 -0.91 -16.65 -0.55
N THR A 5 0.40 -16.92 -0.51
CA THR A 5 1.40 -15.95 -0.03
C THR A 5 2.45 -15.74 -1.10
N GLU A 6 2.84 -14.49 -1.31
CA GLU A 6 3.86 -14.07 -2.27
C GLU A 6 4.92 -13.21 -1.57
N GLU A 7 6.17 -13.42 -1.95
CA GLU A 7 7.26 -12.55 -1.53
C GLU A 7 7.15 -11.19 -2.23
N THR A 8 7.62 -10.15 -1.56
CA THR A 8 7.70 -8.80 -2.12
C THR A 8 9.17 -8.39 -2.24
N PRO A 9 9.51 -7.33 -2.99
CA PRO A 9 10.87 -6.80 -3.04
C PRO A 9 11.41 -6.34 -1.68
N ASN A 10 10.51 -6.09 -0.72
CA ASN A 10 10.87 -5.81 0.67
C ASN A 10 10.85 -7.13 1.48
N PRO A 11 11.99 -7.65 1.93
CA PRO A 11 12.05 -8.92 2.68
C PRO A 11 11.31 -8.87 4.03
N ALA A 12 11.10 -7.67 4.59
CA ALA A 12 10.31 -7.47 5.79
C ALA A 12 8.78 -7.49 5.52
N THR A 13 8.35 -7.57 4.26
CA THR A 13 6.94 -7.52 3.87
C THR A 13 6.55 -8.76 3.08
N LEU A 14 5.44 -9.39 3.47
CA LEU A 14 4.84 -10.52 2.75
C LEU A 14 3.43 -10.16 2.29
N LYS A 15 3.09 -10.60 1.07
CA LYS A 15 1.78 -10.41 0.48
C LYS A 15 0.91 -11.65 0.69
N PHE A 16 -0.33 -11.43 1.11
CA PHE A 16 -1.34 -12.44 1.37
C PHE A 16 -2.53 -12.20 0.45
N ILE A 17 -2.96 -13.25 -0.24
CA ILE A 17 -4.06 -13.23 -1.21
C ILE A 17 -5.13 -14.19 -0.71
N PRO A 18 -6.20 -13.67 -0.07
CA PRO A 18 -7.24 -14.52 0.53
C PRO A 18 -8.19 -15.16 -0.50
N GLY A 19 -8.09 -14.77 -1.79
CA GLY A 19 -9.00 -15.22 -2.82
C GLY A 19 -10.39 -14.57 -2.74
N LYS A 20 -10.48 -13.45 -2.03
CA LYS A 20 -11.66 -12.59 -1.88
C LYS A 20 -11.22 -11.14 -1.91
N ASP A 21 -12.13 -10.25 -2.25
CA ASP A 21 -11.90 -8.82 -2.19
C ASP A 21 -11.54 -8.38 -0.76
N VAL A 22 -10.59 -7.46 -0.66
CA VAL A 22 -10.19 -6.83 0.60
C VAL A 22 -10.78 -5.42 0.67
N THR A 23 -10.41 -4.51 -0.25
CA THR A 23 -11.05 -3.19 -0.30
C THR A 23 -12.32 -3.17 -1.15
N GLY A 24 -12.50 -4.14 -2.04
CA GLY A 24 -13.65 -4.25 -2.94
C GLY A 24 -13.71 -3.19 -4.05
N GLU A 25 -12.70 -2.31 -4.14
CA GLU A 25 -12.65 -1.23 -5.11
C GLU A 25 -11.24 -1.10 -5.71
N VAL A 26 -11.16 -1.22 -7.03
CA VAL A 26 -9.88 -1.11 -7.76
C VAL A 26 -9.28 0.28 -7.60
N GLY A 27 -8.01 0.34 -7.21
CA GLY A 27 -7.30 1.60 -7.00
C GLY A 27 -7.49 2.22 -5.62
N LYS A 28 -8.40 1.68 -4.80
CA LYS A 28 -8.55 2.09 -3.40
C LYS A 28 -7.63 1.25 -2.52
N THR A 29 -6.79 1.92 -1.76
CA THR A 29 -5.80 1.29 -0.89
C THR A 29 -5.81 1.92 0.48
N PHE A 30 -5.51 1.11 1.51
CA PHE A 30 -5.41 1.58 2.89
C PHE A 30 -4.09 1.13 3.48
N TYR A 31 -3.47 1.98 4.27
CA TYR A 31 -2.21 1.66 4.92
C TYR A 31 -2.25 2.11 6.38
N PHE A 32 -2.05 1.17 7.28
CA PHE A 32 -2.01 1.37 8.72
C PHE A 32 -0.58 1.16 9.20
N LYS A 33 -0.04 2.11 9.93
CA LYS A 33 1.33 2.06 10.48
C LYS A 33 1.37 1.70 11.97
N ASN A 34 0.21 1.64 12.59
CA ASN A 34 0.05 1.29 14.00
C ASN A 34 -1.40 0.88 14.30
N GLN A 35 -1.60 0.35 15.50
CA GLN A 35 -2.90 -0.13 15.96
C GLN A 35 -3.95 0.99 16.09
N GLU A 36 -3.53 2.21 16.40
CA GLU A 36 -4.43 3.36 16.52
C GLU A 36 -5.05 3.72 15.16
N GLU A 37 -4.23 3.78 14.11
CA GLU A 37 -4.70 3.99 12.73
C GLU A 37 -5.64 2.88 12.26
N ALA A 38 -5.44 1.65 12.75
CA ALA A 38 -6.25 0.49 12.40
C ALA A 38 -7.60 0.41 13.12
N SER A 39 -7.97 1.41 13.93
CA SER A 39 -9.18 1.41 14.77
C SER A 39 -10.48 1.15 14.01
N SER A 40 -10.56 1.54 12.74
CA SER A 40 -11.70 1.31 11.85
C SER A 40 -11.74 -0.07 11.19
N SER A 41 -10.67 -0.87 11.30
CA SER A 41 -10.57 -2.18 10.67
C SER A 41 -10.30 -3.29 11.68
N PRO A 42 -11.31 -4.14 11.97
CA PRO A 42 -11.15 -5.27 12.88
C PRO A 42 -10.02 -6.23 12.48
N LEU A 43 -9.87 -6.47 11.17
CA LEU A 43 -8.79 -7.32 10.66
C LEU A 43 -7.42 -6.71 10.91
N ALA A 44 -7.24 -5.42 10.60
CA ALA A 44 -5.96 -4.75 10.83
C ALA A 44 -5.61 -4.68 12.31
N GLN A 45 -6.59 -4.39 13.18
CA GLN A 45 -6.38 -4.41 14.63
C GLN A 45 -5.89 -5.77 15.12
N ALA A 46 -6.57 -6.86 14.72
CA ALA A 46 -6.17 -8.21 15.10
C ALA A 46 -4.77 -8.60 14.58
N LEU A 47 -4.36 -8.06 13.43
CA LEU A 47 -3.02 -8.28 12.90
C LEU A 47 -1.95 -7.50 13.70
N PHE A 48 -2.25 -6.29 14.15
CA PHE A 48 -1.35 -5.53 15.02
C PHE A 48 -1.23 -6.09 16.45
N ASP A 49 -2.15 -6.96 16.89
CA ASP A 49 -2.01 -7.70 18.15
C ASP A 49 -0.88 -8.73 18.12
N ILE A 50 -0.33 -9.02 16.93
CA ILE A 50 0.84 -9.90 16.79
C ILE A 50 2.12 -9.07 16.99
N ASP A 51 2.92 -9.46 17.99
CA ASP A 51 4.22 -8.83 18.23
C ASP A 51 5.12 -8.89 16.99
N GLY A 52 5.66 -7.76 16.60
CA GLY A 52 6.52 -7.60 15.43
C GLY A 52 5.81 -7.14 14.16
N VAL A 53 4.49 -7.05 14.11
CA VAL A 53 3.76 -6.42 13.02
C VAL A 53 3.84 -4.90 13.18
N ILE A 54 4.40 -4.22 12.17
CA ILE A 54 4.58 -2.76 12.15
C ILE A 54 3.83 -2.05 11.03
N GLY A 55 3.23 -2.80 10.11
CA GLY A 55 2.47 -2.22 9.02
C GLY A 55 1.49 -3.22 8.40
N VAL A 56 0.29 -2.75 8.09
CA VAL A 56 -0.76 -3.49 7.39
C VAL A 56 -1.26 -2.65 6.24
N PHE A 57 -1.18 -3.19 5.03
CA PHE A 57 -1.66 -2.52 3.82
C PHE A 57 -2.73 -3.37 3.13
N TYR A 58 -3.78 -2.74 2.66
CA TYR A 58 -4.86 -3.34 1.90
C TYR A 58 -4.84 -2.85 0.45
N GLY A 59 -4.76 -3.80 -0.47
CA GLY A 59 -5.06 -3.62 -1.89
C GLY A 59 -6.47 -4.11 -2.22
N TYR A 60 -6.79 -4.20 -3.51
CA TYR A 60 -8.10 -4.65 -3.97
C TYR A 60 -8.45 -6.06 -3.46
N ASP A 61 -7.61 -7.05 -3.75
CA ASP A 61 -7.80 -8.48 -3.49
C ASP A 61 -6.65 -9.10 -2.68
N PHE A 62 -5.80 -8.28 -2.09
CA PHE A 62 -4.67 -8.70 -1.29
C PHE A 62 -4.42 -7.77 -0.10
N LEU A 63 -3.64 -8.27 0.84
CA LEU A 63 -3.06 -7.45 1.90
C LEU A 63 -1.57 -7.74 2.03
N THR A 64 -0.80 -6.74 2.45
CA THR A 64 0.58 -6.95 2.83
C THR A 64 0.80 -6.61 4.29
N ILE A 65 1.67 -7.38 4.93
CA ILE A 65 2.04 -7.20 6.32
C ILE A 65 3.55 -6.97 6.37
N THR A 66 3.94 -5.93 7.07
CA THR A 66 5.35 -5.60 7.29
C THR A 66 5.70 -5.90 8.74
N ILE A 67 6.86 -6.53 8.95
CA ILE A 67 7.34 -6.97 10.25
C ILE A 67 8.69 -6.36 10.61
N GLU A 68 8.95 -6.27 11.91
CA GLU A 68 10.22 -5.85 12.46
C GLU A 68 10.59 -6.68 13.70
N ASN A 69 11.87 -6.94 13.90
CA ASN A 69 12.41 -7.67 15.06
C ASN A 69 11.87 -9.09 15.27
N THR A 70 11.31 -9.71 14.21
CA THR A 70 10.82 -11.10 14.22
C THR A 70 11.05 -11.77 12.88
N GLU A 71 10.80 -13.07 12.80
CA GLU A 71 10.93 -13.84 11.56
C GLU A 71 9.57 -14.37 11.09
N TRP A 72 9.37 -14.43 9.77
CA TRP A 72 8.15 -14.93 9.15
C TRP A 72 7.73 -16.32 9.62
N GLN A 73 8.70 -17.21 9.89
CA GLN A 73 8.44 -18.57 10.36
C GLN A 73 7.67 -18.59 11.67
N ASN A 74 7.89 -17.60 12.54
CA ASN A 74 7.30 -17.55 13.86
C ASN A 74 5.85 -17.03 13.85
N ILE A 75 5.54 -16.08 12.96
CA ILE A 75 4.27 -15.35 13.02
C ILE A 75 3.33 -15.62 11.84
N LYS A 76 3.85 -16.11 10.71
CA LYS A 76 3.04 -16.42 9.52
C LYS A 76 1.84 -17.33 9.81
N PRO A 77 1.93 -18.41 10.61
CA PRO A 77 0.79 -19.23 10.96
C PRO A 77 -0.32 -18.45 11.70
N SER A 78 0.06 -17.55 12.60
CA SER A 78 -0.87 -16.71 13.35
C SER A 78 -1.59 -15.71 12.42
N ILE A 79 -0.84 -15.09 11.52
CA ILE A 79 -1.37 -14.18 10.50
C ILE A 79 -2.40 -14.91 9.61
N LEU A 80 -2.05 -16.09 9.08
CA LEU A 80 -2.95 -16.90 8.26
C LEU A 80 -4.23 -17.28 9.03
N SER A 81 -4.10 -17.62 10.31
CA SER A 81 -5.25 -17.95 11.16
C SER A 81 -6.19 -16.75 11.36
N ILE A 82 -5.63 -15.57 11.63
CA ILE A 82 -6.41 -14.33 11.80
C ILE A 82 -7.15 -13.99 10.51
N ILE A 83 -6.47 -13.98 9.36
CA ILE A 83 -7.10 -13.69 8.08
C ILE A 83 -8.21 -14.71 7.78
N MET A 84 -7.93 -16.00 7.96
CA MET A 84 -8.90 -17.06 7.73
C MET A 84 -10.14 -16.90 8.63
N ASN A 85 -9.95 -16.68 9.92
CA ASN A 85 -11.03 -16.52 10.88
C ASN A 85 -11.90 -15.30 10.56
N HIS A 86 -11.27 -14.19 10.16
CA HIS A 86 -11.98 -12.98 9.75
C HIS A 86 -12.97 -13.24 8.61
N TYR A 87 -12.50 -13.90 7.54
CA TYR A 87 -13.35 -14.23 6.39
C TYR A 87 -14.35 -15.34 6.64
N LEU A 88 -14.04 -16.31 7.51
CA LEU A 88 -15.00 -17.35 7.91
C LEU A 88 -16.13 -16.79 8.79
N ALA A 89 -15.81 -15.80 9.62
CA ALA A 89 -16.81 -15.10 10.43
C ALA A 89 -17.63 -14.07 9.64
N GLU A 90 -17.31 -13.88 8.35
CA GLU A 90 -17.92 -12.85 7.49
C GLU A 90 -17.87 -11.44 8.12
N SER A 91 -16.80 -11.19 8.87
CA SER A 91 -16.59 -9.90 9.53
C SER A 91 -16.30 -8.81 8.49
N PRO A 92 -16.80 -7.58 8.70
CA PRO A 92 -16.52 -6.48 7.78
C PRO A 92 -15.04 -6.08 7.83
N ILE A 93 -14.49 -5.68 6.69
CA ILE A 93 -13.11 -5.15 6.63
C ILE A 93 -13.02 -3.79 7.37
N PHE A 94 -14.06 -2.97 7.26
CA PHE A 94 -14.20 -1.69 7.96
C PHE A 94 -15.50 -1.63 8.73
N ILE A 95 -15.50 -1.03 9.93
CA ILE A 95 -16.68 -0.87 10.79
C ILE A 95 -17.48 0.38 10.40
N ASP A 96 -16.81 1.40 9.86
CA ASP A 96 -17.38 2.67 9.42
C ASP A 96 -17.00 2.96 7.97
N ASP A 97 -17.65 3.94 7.32
CA ASP A 97 -17.25 4.48 6.01
C ASP A 97 -15.89 5.21 6.15
N PHE A 98 -14.83 4.41 6.24
CA PHE A 98 -13.48 4.89 6.43
C PHE A 98 -12.86 5.28 5.09
N ASN A 99 -12.75 6.58 4.84
CA ASN A 99 -12.01 7.13 3.72
C ASN A 99 -10.66 7.64 4.23
N GLN A 100 -9.58 6.88 4.01
CA GLN A 100 -8.24 7.44 4.09
C GLN A 100 -7.99 8.27 2.81
N ASP A 101 -8.10 9.59 2.99
CA ASP A 101 -7.61 10.62 2.06
C ASP A 101 -7.90 10.43 0.56
N ASP A 102 -9.06 10.83 0.14
CA ASP A 102 -9.18 11.60 -1.08
C ASP A 102 -9.07 13.08 -0.69
N ASN A 103 -7.87 13.63 -0.67
CA ASN A 103 -7.69 15.07 -0.78
C ASN A 103 -8.15 15.46 -2.19
N SER A 104 -9.45 15.62 -2.34
CA SER A 104 -10.07 16.27 -3.50
C SER A 104 -9.91 17.78 -3.37
N GLU A 105 -8.68 18.26 -3.16
CA GLU A 105 -8.37 19.63 -3.52
C GLU A 105 -8.43 19.73 -5.03
N THR A 106 -9.03 20.80 -5.50
CA THR A 106 -9.03 21.15 -6.94
C THR A 106 -7.59 21.31 -7.37
N LEU A 107 -7.05 20.25 -7.97
CA LEU A 107 -5.68 20.24 -8.48
C LEU A 107 -5.62 21.13 -9.71
N ASP A 108 -4.48 21.81 -9.91
CA ASP A 108 -4.22 22.47 -11.16
C ASP A 108 -4.08 21.43 -12.30
N PRO A 109 -4.28 21.81 -13.57
CA PRO A 109 -4.32 20.87 -14.70
C PRO A 109 -3.03 20.04 -14.86
N LEU A 110 -1.88 20.57 -14.43
CA LEU A 110 -0.62 19.87 -14.50
C LEU A 110 -0.52 18.79 -13.41
N SER A 111 -0.94 19.10 -12.19
CA SER A 111 -1.04 18.15 -11.08
C SER A 111 -2.03 17.02 -11.37
N GLU A 112 -3.17 17.33 -12.01
CA GLU A 112 -4.11 16.29 -12.46
C GLU A 112 -3.47 15.34 -13.48
N LYS A 113 -2.74 15.87 -14.46
CA LYS A 113 -2.03 15.07 -15.45
C LYS A 113 -0.94 14.19 -14.82
N ILE A 114 -0.21 14.70 -13.84
CA ILE A 114 0.79 13.92 -13.08
C ILE A 114 0.10 12.77 -12.33
N LYS A 115 -1.00 13.07 -11.62
CA LYS A 115 -1.81 12.07 -10.89
C LYS A 115 -2.32 10.99 -11.82
N ASP A 116 -2.80 11.35 -13.00
CA ASP A 116 -3.29 10.42 -14.02
C ASP A 116 -2.19 9.48 -14.54
N ILE A 117 -1.00 10.01 -14.83
CA ILE A 117 0.13 9.20 -15.29
C ILE A 117 0.58 8.22 -14.20
N ILE A 118 0.67 8.68 -12.95
CA ILE A 118 0.99 7.82 -11.81
C ILE A 118 -0.06 6.71 -11.68
N SER A 119 -1.34 7.05 -11.74
CA SER A 119 -2.44 6.09 -11.59
C SER A 119 -2.48 5.05 -12.70
N THR A 120 -2.20 5.46 -13.94
CA THR A 120 -2.33 4.59 -15.11
C THR A 120 -1.10 3.71 -15.35
N HIS A 121 0.10 4.26 -15.12
CA HIS A 121 1.35 3.59 -15.52
C HIS A 121 2.17 3.06 -14.35
N ILE A 122 2.08 3.66 -13.16
CA ILE A 122 2.96 3.35 -12.03
C ILE A 122 2.25 2.50 -11.00
N ARG A 123 1.06 2.91 -10.53
CA ARG A 123 0.32 2.20 -9.49
C ARG A 123 0.05 0.73 -9.78
N PRO A 124 -0.29 0.30 -11.03
CA PRO A 124 -0.50 -1.11 -11.33
C PRO A 124 0.75 -1.98 -11.11
N ALA A 125 1.93 -1.47 -11.49
CA ALA A 125 3.20 -2.17 -11.28
C ALA A 125 3.56 -2.26 -9.79
N VAL A 126 3.39 -1.17 -9.07
CA VAL A 126 3.65 -1.09 -7.62
C VAL A 126 2.69 -2.01 -6.83
N ALA A 127 1.44 -2.13 -7.27
CA ALA A 127 0.46 -3.04 -6.67
C ALA A 127 0.86 -4.52 -6.83
N GLN A 128 1.49 -4.90 -7.94
CA GLN A 128 2.04 -6.26 -8.11
C GLN A 128 3.08 -6.57 -7.02
N ASP A 129 3.91 -5.59 -6.67
CA ASP A 129 4.91 -5.69 -5.62
C ASP A 129 4.33 -5.55 -4.20
N GLY A 130 3.02 -5.43 -4.07
CA GLY A 130 2.32 -5.38 -2.78
C GLY A 130 2.34 -4.02 -2.09
N GLY A 131 2.51 -2.94 -2.84
CA GLY A 131 2.49 -1.57 -2.33
C GLY A 131 1.61 -0.64 -3.15
N ASP A 132 1.72 0.65 -2.86
CA ASP A 132 1.08 1.72 -3.62
C ASP A 132 1.94 2.99 -3.60
N ILE A 133 1.68 3.87 -4.57
CA ILE A 133 2.29 5.20 -4.68
C ILE A 133 1.20 6.23 -4.88
N VAL A 134 1.18 7.25 -4.05
CA VAL A 134 0.16 8.30 -4.06
C VAL A 134 0.82 9.63 -4.37
N PHE A 135 0.25 10.37 -5.33
CA PHE A 135 0.62 11.75 -5.60
C PHE A 135 0.18 12.63 -4.43
N GLU A 136 1.07 13.47 -3.93
CA GLU A 136 0.77 14.42 -2.86
C GLU A 136 0.73 15.86 -3.38
N ASN A 137 1.77 16.27 -4.11
CA ASN A 137 1.89 17.66 -4.55
C ASN A 137 2.85 17.79 -5.74
N PHE A 138 2.74 18.90 -6.46
CA PHE A 138 3.73 19.36 -7.45
C PHE A 138 4.12 20.79 -7.15
N LYS A 139 5.40 21.04 -6.92
CA LYS A 139 5.91 22.36 -6.60
C LYS A 139 7.32 22.55 -7.15
N ASP A 140 7.58 23.69 -7.79
CA ASP A 140 8.89 24.09 -8.28
C ASP A 140 9.59 23.02 -9.14
N GLY A 141 8.81 22.32 -9.99
CA GLY A 141 9.33 21.24 -10.84
C GLY A 141 9.50 19.89 -10.13
N SER A 142 9.24 19.82 -8.83
CA SER A 142 9.34 18.58 -8.03
C SER A 142 7.97 17.98 -7.79
N VAL A 143 7.85 16.69 -8.09
CA VAL A 143 6.67 15.87 -7.77
C VAL A 143 6.89 15.20 -6.42
N TYR A 144 5.98 15.44 -5.49
CA TYR A 144 5.99 14.79 -4.17
C TYR A 144 5.04 13.60 -4.20
N VAL A 145 5.56 12.43 -3.82
CA VAL A 145 4.79 11.18 -3.75
C VAL A 145 4.99 10.51 -2.42
N ARG A 146 3.98 9.77 -1.96
CA ARG A 146 4.05 8.94 -0.76
C ARG A 146 3.97 7.47 -1.14
N MET A 147 4.89 6.68 -0.60
CA MET A 147 4.89 5.23 -0.73
C MET A 147 4.04 4.58 0.36
N LYS A 148 3.36 3.48 0.01
CA LYS A 148 2.55 2.68 0.94
C LYS A 148 2.89 1.19 0.80
N GLY A 149 2.62 0.40 1.84
CA GLY A 149 2.80 -1.04 1.83
C GLY A 149 4.26 -1.47 1.70
N SER A 150 4.55 -2.48 0.87
CA SER A 150 5.90 -3.03 0.68
C SER A 150 6.94 -2.01 0.20
N CYS A 151 6.50 -0.93 -0.45
CA CYS A 151 7.37 0.11 -0.98
C CYS A 151 7.82 1.12 0.08
N ASP A 152 7.10 1.22 1.21
CA ASP A 152 7.49 2.08 2.33
C ASP A 152 8.64 1.43 3.12
N GLY A 153 9.73 2.18 3.28
CA GLY A 153 10.90 1.74 4.06
C GLY A 153 11.79 0.66 3.42
N CYS A 154 11.58 0.30 2.14
CA CYS A 154 12.44 -0.65 1.45
C CYS A 154 13.68 0.05 0.85
N PRO A 155 14.91 -0.18 1.37
CA PRO A 155 16.11 0.54 0.91
C PRO A 155 16.46 0.26 -0.55
N SER A 156 16.20 -0.96 -1.03
CA SER A 156 16.59 -1.42 -2.37
C SER A 156 15.61 -1.00 -3.46
N SER A 157 14.32 -0.91 -3.15
CA SER A 157 13.29 -0.56 -4.14
C SER A 157 13.01 0.94 -4.21
N THR A 158 13.16 1.67 -3.12
CA THR A 158 12.85 3.11 -3.06
C THR A 158 13.64 3.91 -4.09
N MET A 159 14.95 3.69 -4.20
CA MET A 159 15.79 4.41 -5.17
C MET A 159 15.45 4.03 -6.61
N THR A 160 15.29 2.74 -6.89
CA THR A 160 14.97 2.24 -8.23
C THR A 160 13.59 2.71 -8.66
N LEU A 161 12.62 2.64 -7.77
CA LEU A 161 11.25 3.09 -8.04
C LEU A 161 11.21 4.61 -8.24
N LYS A 162 11.88 5.38 -7.38
CA LYS A 162 12.01 6.84 -7.53
C LYS A 162 12.55 7.20 -8.90
N ASN A 163 13.65 6.59 -9.31
CA ASN A 163 14.29 6.88 -10.61
C ASN A 163 13.36 6.47 -11.77
N GLY A 164 12.67 5.35 -11.66
CA GLY A 164 11.70 4.88 -12.66
C GLY A 164 10.52 5.85 -12.81
N VAL A 165 9.95 6.29 -11.70
CA VAL A 165 8.85 7.27 -11.65
C VAL A 165 9.31 8.61 -12.23
N GLU A 166 10.49 9.09 -11.83
CA GLU A 166 11.04 10.35 -12.31
C GLU A 166 11.28 10.33 -13.83
N ASN A 167 11.88 9.26 -14.34
CA ASN A 167 12.12 9.14 -15.78
C ASN A 167 10.82 9.08 -16.58
N LEU A 168 9.84 8.34 -16.08
CA LEU A 168 8.54 8.26 -16.73
C LEU A 168 7.84 9.61 -16.74
N LEU A 169 7.77 10.31 -15.61
CA LEU A 169 7.13 11.62 -15.51
C LEU A 169 7.83 12.66 -16.39
N LYS A 170 9.15 12.71 -16.42
CA LYS A 170 9.91 13.60 -17.31
C LYS A 170 9.65 13.33 -18.78
N HIS A 171 9.39 12.07 -19.14
CA HIS A 171 9.07 11.71 -20.52
C HIS A 171 7.73 12.29 -20.98
N TYR A 172 6.71 12.24 -20.11
CA TYR A 172 5.36 12.72 -20.41
C TYR A 172 5.13 14.21 -20.10
N ILE A 173 5.89 14.75 -19.14
CA ILE A 173 5.72 16.12 -18.62
C ILE A 173 7.11 16.76 -18.48
N PRO A 174 7.52 17.56 -19.49
CA PRO A 174 8.84 18.22 -19.48
C PRO A 174 9.06 19.17 -18.30
N GLU A 175 7.99 19.66 -17.68
CA GLU A 175 8.05 20.57 -16.52
C GLU A 175 8.51 19.84 -15.24
N VAL A 176 8.45 18.52 -15.20
CA VAL A 176 8.95 17.73 -14.07
C VAL A 176 10.48 17.67 -14.11
N GLN A 177 11.10 18.15 -13.06
CA GLN A 177 12.55 18.15 -12.87
C GLN A 177 13.03 17.02 -11.96
N GLY A 178 12.19 16.59 -11.02
CA GLY A 178 12.51 15.53 -10.07
C GLY A 178 11.32 14.98 -9.33
N VAL A 179 11.54 13.87 -8.62
CA VAL A 179 10.57 13.23 -7.73
C VAL A 179 11.15 13.15 -6.32
N SER A 180 10.34 13.53 -5.33
CA SER A 180 10.62 13.41 -3.90
C SER A 180 9.65 12.43 -3.25
N ILE A 181 10.16 11.61 -2.35
CA ILE A 181 9.43 10.60 -1.58
C ILE A 181 9.41 11.01 -0.12
#